data_aaae77345a88201e7461a9c936f13218
#
_entry.id   aaae77345a88201e7461a9c936f13218
#
_cell.length_a   1.000
_cell.length_b   1.000
_cell.length_c   1.000
_cell.angle_alpha   90.00
_cell.angle_beta   90.00
_cell.angle_gamma   90.00
#
_symmetry.space_group_name_H-M   'P 1'
#
loop_
_entity.id
_entity.type
_entity.pdbx_description
1 polymer ?
#
loop_
_entity_poly.entity_id
_entity_poly.type
_entity_poly.pdbx_seq_one_letter_code
_entity_poly.pdbx_strand_id
1 'polypeptide(L)' 'MSLADAEPVFYDEAALTLQDHDHGEERWVIMGADAKGRILVVAYTYRDPNFVRIISTRLASKNERRQYLEV' A
#
# COMPACT_ATOMS: atom_id res chain seq x y z
N MET A 1 12.69 -6.25 2.14
CA MET A 1 12.00 -5.44 1.12
C MET A 1 12.31 -3.98 1.41
N SER A 2 12.78 -3.24 0.43
CA SER A 2 13.16 -1.85 0.63
C SER A 2 11.97 -0.91 0.43
N LEU A 3 12.07 0.32 0.95
CA LEU A 3 11.03 1.32 0.75
C LEU A 3 10.87 1.67 -0.73
N ALA A 4 11.94 1.54 -1.52
CA ALA A 4 11.86 1.80 -2.95
C ALA A 4 10.92 0.82 -3.67
N ASP A 5 10.73 -0.37 -3.13
CA ASP A 5 9.82 -1.35 -3.72
C ASP A 5 8.35 -0.94 -3.58
N ALA A 6 8.04 -0.08 -2.63
CA ALA A 6 6.67 0.39 -2.41
C ALA A 6 6.26 1.49 -3.40
N GLU A 7 7.21 2.20 -3.98
CA GLU A 7 6.90 3.34 -4.83
C GLU A 7 5.99 2.98 -6.01
N PRO A 8 6.27 1.91 -6.79
CA PRO A 8 5.41 1.57 -7.92
C PRO A 8 3.96 1.26 -7.53
N VAL A 9 3.73 0.82 -6.29
CA VAL A 9 2.38 0.51 -5.81
C VAL A 9 1.48 1.74 -5.89
N PHE A 10 2.02 2.92 -5.64
CA PHE A 10 1.25 4.17 -5.68
C PHE A 10 0.85 4.57 -7.10
N TYR A 11 1.47 3.99 -8.11
CA TYR A 11 1.15 4.25 -9.52
C TYR A 11 0.32 3.14 -10.15
N ASP A 12 -0.01 2.10 -9.40
CA ASP A 12 -0.84 1.00 -9.91
C ASP A 12 -2.30 1.47 -9.95
N GLU A 13 -2.85 1.55 -11.16
CA GLU A 13 -4.23 2.01 -11.35
C GLU A 13 -5.26 1.07 -10.73
N ALA A 14 -4.90 -0.18 -10.51
CA ALA A 14 -5.79 -1.16 -9.89
C ALA A 14 -5.62 -1.24 -8.37
N ALA A 15 -4.75 -0.40 -7.79
CA ALA A 15 -4.49 -0.45 -6.36
C ALA A 15 -5.74 -0.15 -5.54
N LEU A 16 -5.87 -0.87 -4.43
CA LEU A 16 -6.96 -0.67 -3.47
C LEU A 16 -6.44 0.13 -2.28
N THR A 17 -7.13 1.20 -1.94
CA THR A 17 -6.73 2.06 -0.83
C THR A 17 -7.83 2.10 0.23
N LEU A 18 -7.44 1.89 1.48
CA LEU A 18 -8.34 1.94 2.62
C LEU A 18 -7.74 2.83 3.70
N GLN A 19 -8.59 3.56 4.38
CA GLN A 19 -8.16 4.33 5.54
C GLN A 19 -8.20 3.44 6.78
N ASP A 20 -7.11 3.42 7.54
CA ASP A 20 -7.02 2.63 8.75
C ASP A 20 -7.22 3.52 9.96
N HIS A 21 -8.32 3.30 10.69
CA HIS A 21 -8.68 4.08 11.86
C HIS A 21 -8.27 3.43 13.18
N ASP A 22 -7.72 2.22 13.15
CA ASP A 22 -7.54 1.41 14.35
C ASP A 22 -6.43 1.88 15.28
N HIS A 23 -5.58 2.79 14.84
CA HIS A 23 -4.39 3.20 15.59
C HIS A 23 -4.43 4.64 16.09
N GLY A 24 -5.59 5.29 16.04
CA GLY A 24 -5.74 6.66 16.54
C GLY A 24 -5.04 7.72 15.71
N GLU A 25 -4.32 7.35 14.68
CA GLU A 25 -3.67 8.24 13.74
C GLU A 25 -4.26 8.03 12.36
N GLU A 26 -4.21 9.06 11.53
CA GLU A 26 -4.63 8.91 10.14
C GLU A 26 -3.61 8.09 9.39
N ARG A 27 -3.92 6.83 9.18
CA ARG A 27 -3.12 5.94 8.37
C ARG A 27 -3.91 5.50 7.17
N TRP A 28 -3.19 5.23 6.12
CA TRP A 28 -3.74 4.69 4.90
C TRP A 28 -3.02 3.40 4.55
N VAL A 29 -3.75 2.48 3.97
CA VAL A 29 -3.18 1.22 3.50
C VAL A 29 -3.50 1.11 2.02
N ILE A 30 -2.46 0.93 1.21
CA ILE A 30 -2.65 0.71 -0.22
C ILE A 30 -2.11 -0.67 -0.56
N MET A 31 -2.86 -1.40 -1.37
CA MET A 31 -2.45 -2.71 -1.87
C MET A 31 -2.39 -2.65 -3.38
N GLY A 32 -1.23 -2.98 -3.94
CA GLY A 32 -1.04 -2.91 -5.38
C GLY A 32 0.21 -3.65 -5.81
N ALA A 33 0.43 -3.66 -7.12
CA ALA A 33 1.56 -4.37 -7.72
C ALA A 33 2.81 -3.50 -7.73
N ASP A 34 3.94 -4.10 -7.39
CA ASP A 34 5.23 -3.45 -7.53
C ASP A 34 5.79 -3.67 -8.96
N ALA A 35 7.01 -3.18 -9.22
CA ALA A 35 7.62 -3.29 -10.53
C ALA A 35 7.91 -4.72 -10.94
N LYS A 36 7.95 -5.65 -9.99
CA LYS A 36 8.20 -7.08 -10.25
C LYS A 36 6.91 -7.88 -10.34
N GLY A 37 5.76 -7.23 -10.27
CA GLY A 37 4.48 -7.91 -10.32
C GLY A 37 4.03 -8.53 -9.01
N ARG A 38 4.74 -8.27 -7.91
CA ARG A 38 4.32 -8.75 -6.58
C ARG A 38 3.26 -7.82 -6.03
N ILE A 39 2.28 -8.40 -5.33
CA ILE A 39 1.27 -7.58 -4.67
C ILE A 39 1.76 -7.23 -3.27
N LEU A 40 1.90 -5.95 -3.00
CA LEU A 40 2.39 -5.44 -1.73
C LEU A 40 1.29 -4.71 -0.98
N VAL A 41 1.37 -4.75 0.34
CA VAL A 41 0.52 -3.96 1.23
C VAL A 41 1.42 -2.91 1.88
N VAL A 42 1.11 -1.65 1.64
CA VAL A 42 1.91 -0.52 2.11
C VAL A 42 1.07 0.32 3.06
N ALA A 43 1.54 0.48 4.29
CA ALA A 43 0.94 1.41 5.24
C ALA A 43 1.69 2.72 5.16
N TYR A 44 0.96 3.82 5.06
CA TYR A 44 1.57 5.13 4.92
C TYR A 44 0.71 6.18 5.59
N THR A 45 1.28 7.36 5.77
CA THR A 45 0.57 8.53 6.26
C THR A 45 0.96 9.73 5.42
N TYR A 46 0.09 10.72 5.37
CA TYR A 46 0.40 11.97 4.67
C TYR A 46 1.19 12.87 5.58
N ARG A 47 2.24 13.47 5.03
CA ARG A 47 2.99 14.55 5.64
C ARG A 47 2.80 15.80 4.82
N ASP A 48 2.70 16.91 5.51
CA ASP A 48 2.45 18.23 4.95
C ASP A 48 3.54 18.66 3.97
N PRO A 49 3.16 19.31 2.85
CA PRO A 49 1.85 19.30 2.21
C PRO A 49 1.72 18.24 1.11
N ASN A 50 2.82 17.68 0.62
CA ASN A 50 2.81 16.81 -0.56
C ASN A 50 3.61 15.53 -0.39
N PHE A 51 3.92 15.16 0.85
CA PHE A 51 4.75 14.00 1.12
C PHE A 51 3.95 12.84 1.69
N VAL A 52 4.33 11.66 1.28
CA VAL A 52 3.82 10.41 1.84
C VAL A 52 4.96 9.76 2.62
N ARG A 53 4.71 9.44 3.89
CA ARG A 53 5.65 8.69 4.70
C ARG A 53 5.22 7.25 4.74
N ILE A 54 6.07 6.36 4.25
CA ILE A 54 5.81 4.93 4.27
C ILE A 54 6.16 4.40 5.65
N ILE A 55 5.17 3.77 6.30
CA ILE A 55 5.33 3.20 7.63
C ILE A 55 5.83 1.76 7.55
N SER A 56 5.21 0.97 6.69
CA SER A 56 5.60 -0.43 6.52
C SER A 56 5.24 -0.92 5.13
N THR A 57 5.95 -1.93 4.67
CA THR A 57 5.71 -2.58 3.38
C THR A 57 5.87 -4.08 3.59
N ARG A 58 4.91 -4.85 3.13
CA ARG A 58 4.98 -6.31 3.19
C ARG A 58 4.29 -6.94 1.99
N LEU A 59 4.58 -8.19 1.74
CA LEU A 59 3.86 -8.96 0.73
C LEU A 59 2.41 -9.15 1.18
N ALA A 60 1.49 -9.08 0.22
CA ALA A 60 0.09 -9.37 0.50
C ALA A 60 -0.08 -10.84 0.84
N SER A 61 -1.00 -11.13 1.75
CA SER A 61 -1.39 -12.50 2.04
C SER A 61 -2.18 -13.07 0.85
N LYS A 62 -2.40 -14.38 0.87
CA LYS A 62 -3.18 -15.05 -0.16
C LYS A 62 -4.57 -14.44 -0.29
N ASN A 63 -5.23 -14.17 0.84
CA ASN A 63 -6.57 -13.58 0.83
C ASN A 63 -6.55 -12.15 0.32
N GLU A 64 -5.55 -11.39 0.68
CA GLU A 64 -5.41 -10.02 0.20
C GLU A 64 -5.18 -9.98 -1.30
N ARG A 65 -4.32 -10.84 -1.82
CA ARG A 65 -4.10 -10.93 -3.27
C ARG A 65 -5.38 -11.28 -4.01
N ARG A 66 -6.18 -12.16 -3.43
CA ARG A 66 -7.46 -12.53 -4.03
C ARG A 66 -8.38 -11.31 -4.15
N GLN A 67 -8.46 -10.49 -3.10
CA GLN A 67 -9.26 -9.28 -3.13
C GLN A 67 -8.80 -8.32 -4.23
N TYR A 68 -7.49 -8.17 -4.38
CA TYR A 68 -6.92 -7.31 -5.41
C TYR A 68 -7.29 -7.80 -6.82
N LEU A 69 -7.20 -9.11 -7.03
CA LEU A 69 -7.44 -9.71 -8.35
C LEU A 69 -8.92 -9.79 -8.73
N GLU A 70 -9.81 -9.75 -7.76
CA GLU A 70 -11.26 -9.90 -8.00
C GLU A 70 -11.98 -8.57 -8.23
N VAL A 71 -11.31 -7.49 -8.10
CA VAL A 71 -11.92 -6.16 -8.25
C VAL A 71 -11.94 -5.71 -9.70
#